data_4b2fe354c4b83c36fa5f21917ebcef6f
#
_entry.id   4b2fe354c4b83c36fa5f21917ebcef6f
#
_cell.length_a   1.000
_cell.length_b   1.000
_cell.length_c   1.000
_cell.angle_alpha   90.00
_cell.angle_beta   90.00
_cell.angle_gamma   90.00
#
_symmetry.space_group_name_H-M   'P 1'
#
loop_
_entity.id
_entity.type
_entity.pdbx_description
1 polymer ?
#
loop_
_entity_poly.entity_id
_entity_poly.type
_entity_poly.pdbx_seq_one_letter_code
_entity_poly.pdbx_strand_id
1 'polypeptide(L)'
;MQEKTMTIYDIAKEAGVSPATVSRVLTGNARVKEDKKEKILSIIKENDFKPNALARSLINKATKTIGFIVPDITNPFFSGVFLEAEKKALSLGYTMILCNSMNDNKMNRTGVESLYLDMLREKQVDGIVIMGGRANEKKSGRGQAEELKAITQKIPVVFINGAMSGVKSYHVAADEKGGMQQLIKYLAALGHKKVGFIGGRKGITSTDIKHTAFLEAVKQGIFQSKEEWLITSNFSVEDGYESMKKLLDCKELPTAVMAVNDFTAIGAVNAAKDRGLRVPEDISVTGFDGIYMTEAVRPRITTVSQNYMELGAKAIEIIDKLTLGEKVKRKYTVDTMVLIRDSCNSPL
;
A
#
# COMPACT_ATOMS: atom_id res chain seq x y z
N MET A 1 36.77 -3.74 -28.06
CA MET A 1 36.05 -2.95 -29.10
C MET A 1 34.66 -2.75 -28.61
N GLN A 2 34.24 -1.51 -28.30
CA GLN A 2 32.83 -1.25 -27.96
C GLN A 2 32.00 -1.45 -29.24
N GLU A 3 31.10 -2.40 -29.26
CA GLU A 3 30.09 -2.54 -30.30
C GLU A 3 29.32 -1.23 -30.41
N LYS A 4 29.38 -0.58 -31.53
CA LYS A 4 28.71 0.67 -31.83
C LYS A 4 27.20 0.39 -31.87
N THR A 5 26.49 0.68 -30.79
CA THR A 5 25.05 0.48 -30.72
C THR A 5 24.36 1.32 -31.79
N MET A 6 23.60 0.68 -32.65
CA MET A 6 22.87 1.34 -33.75
C MET A 6 21.90 2.40 -33.17
N THR A 7 21.84 3.55 -33.85
CA THR A 7 20.98 4.66 -33.44
C THR A 7 19.83 4.86 -34.43
N ILE A 8 18.81 5.65 -34.05
CA ILE A 8 17.71 6.02 -34.95
C ILE A 8 18.21 6.77 -36.18
N TYR A 9 19.35 7.46 -36.11
CA TYR A 9 19.99 8.16 -37.23
C TYR A 9 20.64 7.17 -38.18
N ASP A 10 21.23 6.10 -37.67
CA ASP A 10 21.84 5.05 -38.50
C ASP A 10 20.76 4.28 -39.25
N ILE A 11 19.64 3.93 -38.61
CA ILE A 11 18.48 3.30 -39.26
C ILE A 11 17.90 4.23 -40.36
N ALA A 12 17.75 5.51 -40.05
CA ALA A 12 17.22 6.48 -41.01
C ALA A 12 18.11 6.58 -42.27
N LYS A 13 19.44 6.60 -42.06
CA LYS A 13 20.43 6.62 -43.14
C LYS A 13 20.36 5.37 -44.01
N GLU A 14 20.30 4.18 -43.41
CA GLU A 14 20.25 2.89 -44.09
C GLU A 14 18.91 2.69 -44.81
N ALA A 15 17.80 3.11 -44.22
CA ALA A 15 16.48 3.05 -44.85
C ALA A 15 16.27 4.11 -45.93
N GLY A 16 17.13 5.13 -46.03
CA GLY A 16 16.98 6.25 -46.97
C GLY A 16 15.80 7.18 -46.62
N VAL A 17 15.55 7.40 -45.30
CA VAL A 17 14.45 8.22 -44.81
C VAL A 17 14.93 9.22 -43.74
N SER A 18 14.07 10.14 -43.31
CA SER A 18 14.40 11.01 -42.19
C SER A 18 14.27 10.27 -40.86
N PRO A 19 15.02 10.66 -39.80
CA PRO A 19 14.84 10.14 -38.43
C PRO A 19 13.41 10.29 -37.93
N ALA A 20 12.70 11.34 -38.33
CA ALA A 20 11.30 11.56 -38.02
C ALA A 20 10.39 10.48 -38.66
N THR A 21 10.75 9.96 -39.81
CA THR A 21 10.00 8.86 -40.46
C THR A 21 10.21 7.55 -39.72
N VAL A 22 11.44 7.24 -39.31
CA VAL A 22 11.72 6.07 -38.46
C VAL A 22 10.97 6.16 -37.14
N SER A 23 10.99 7.31 -36.48
CA SER A 23 10.24 7.56 -35.24
C SER A 23 8.73 7.33 -35.42
N ARG A 24 8.13 7.77 -36.51
CA ARG A 24 6.71 7.53 -36.84
C ARG A 24 6.40 6.04 -36.99
N VAL A 25 7.27 5.27 -37.66
CA VAL A 25 7.10 3.82 -37.78
C VAL A 25 7.17 3.14 -36.41
N LEU A 26 8.13 3.51 -35.57
CA LEU A 26 8.31 2.97 -34.22
C LEU A 26 7.14 3.28 -33.29
N THR A 27 6.48 4.42 -33.46
CA THR A 27 5.34 4.86 -32.63
C THR A 27 3.98 4.38 -33.14
N GLY A 28 3.93 3.69 -34.29
CA GLY A 28 2.68 3.24 -34.90
C GLY A 28 1.82 4.39 -35.48
N ASN A 29 2.30 5.62 -35.44
CA ASN A 29 1.60 6.85 -35.82
C ASN A 29 1.92 7.20 -37.27
N ALA A 30 1.34 6.45 -38.27
CA ALA A 30 1.94 6.61 -39.58
C ALA A 30 1.03 6.56 -40.79
N ARG A 31 1.04 7.63 -41.50
CA ARG A 31 0.93 7.63 -42.94
C ARG A 31 2.37 7.52 -43.52
N VAL A 32 3.04 6.38 -43.32
CA VAL A 32 4.30 6.04 -44.04
C VAL A 32 3.92 5.01 -45.07
N LYS A 33 4.48 5.15 -46.32
CA LYS A 33 4.26 4.17 -47.36
C LYS A 33 4.73 2.79 -46.89
N GLU A 34 3.97 1.74 -47.21
CA GLU A 34 4.21 0.38 -46.69
C GLU A 34 5.60 -0.15 -47.03
N ASP A 35 6.10 0.13 -48.26
CA ASP A 35 7.45 -0.21 -48.70
C ASP A 35 8.55 0.33 -47.76
N LYS A 36 8.41 1.58 -47.35
CA LYS A 36 9.35 2.21 -46.40
C LYS A 36 9.22 1.68 -45.00
N LYS A 37 8.01 1.37 -44.57
CA LYS A 37 7.73 0.81 -43.24
C LYS A 37 8.33 -0.59 -43.12
N GLU A 38 8.13 -1.48 -44.09
CA GLU A 38 8.73 -2.81 -44.14
C GLU A 38 10.24 -2.75 -44.07
N LYS A 39 10.87 -1.88 -44.90
CA LYS A 39 12.31 -1.68 -44.88
C LYS A 39 12.84 -1.24 -43.53
N ILE A 40 12.19 -0.29 -42.87
CA ILE A 40 12.60 0.18 -41.54
C ILE A 40 12.47 -0.96 -40.49
N LEU A 41 11.38 -1.73 -40.53
CA LEU A 41 11.15 -2.86 -39.60
C LEU A 41 12.17 -3.99 -39.83
N SER A 42 12.58 -4.27 -41.08
CA SER A 42 13.64 -5.23 -41.40
C SER A 42 14.98 -4.82 -40.76
N ILE A 43 15.42 -3.57 -41.00
CA ILE A 43 16.66 -3.03 -40.42
C ILE A 43 16.64 -3.09 -38.89
N ILE A 44 15.53 -2.74 -38.26
CA ILE A 44 15.35 -2.80 -36.81
C ILE A 44 15.52 -4.24 -36.30
N LYS A 45 14.91 -5.21 -36.98
CA LYS A 45 14.96 -6.64 -36.64
C LYS A 45 16.34 -7.23 -36.82
N GLU A 46 17.00 -6.93 -37.92
CA GLU A 46 18.34 -7.44 -38.30
C GLU A 46 19.42 -6.96 -37.32
N ASN A 47 19.24 -5.77 -36.74
CA ASN A 47 20.21 -5.15 -35.83
C ASN A 47 19.79 -5.21 -34.34
N ASP A 48 18.76 -5.98 -33.99
CA ASP A 48 18.16 -6.03 -32.60
C ASP A 48 18.01 -4.63 -32.00
N PHE A 49 17.66 -3.65 -32.83
CA PHE A 49 17.55 -2.27 -32.37
C PHE A 49 16.38 -2.10 -31.41
N LYS A 50 16.69 -1.75 -30.17
CA LYS A 50 15.70 -1.40 -29.16
C LYS A 50 15.62 0.13 -29.05
N PRO A 51 14.46 0.74 -29.39
CA PRO A 51 14.29 2.19 -29.26
C PRO A 51 14.63 2.66 -27.87
N ASN A 52 15.50 3.66 -27.76
CA ASN A 52 15.86 4.25 -26.47
C ASN A 52 14.61 4.77 -25.76
N ALA A 53 14.35 4.25 -24.55
CA ALA A 53 13.20 4.64 -23.73
C ALA A 53 13.18 6.17 -23.46
N LEU A 54 14.35 6.78 -23.27
CA LEU A 54 14.51 8.23 -23.10
C LEU A 54 14.07 9.01 -24.35
N ALA A 55 14.42 8.53 -25.57
CA ALA A 55 14.00 9.18 -26.80
C ALA A 55 12.48 9.07 -27.01
N ARG A 56 11.86 7.94 -26.62
CA ARG A 56 10.39 7.77 -26.66
C ARG A 56 9.67 8.67 -25.65
N SER A 57 10.20 8.84 -24.45
CA SER A 57 9.60 9.70 -23.42
C SER A 57 9.61 11.18 -23.83
N LEU A 58 10.64 11.63 -24.52
CA LEU A 58 10.72 13.00 -25.07
C LEU A 58 9.65 13.27 -26.14
N ILE A 59 9.28 12.26 -26.93
CA ILE A 59 8.25 12.38 -27.99
C ILE A 59 6.84 12.27 -27.39
N ASN A 60 6.62 11.32 -26.49
CA ASN A 60 5.29 11.00 -25.95
C ASN A 60 4.95 11.77 -24.67
N LYS A 61 5.88 12.57 -24.12
CA LYS A 61 5.73 13.26 -22.80
C LYS A 61 5.31 12.33 -21.66
N ALA A 62 5.57 11.02 -21.78
CA ALA A 62 5.25 10.00 -20.79
C ALA A 62 6.42 9.02 -20.67
N THR A 63 6.83 8.73 -19.44
CA THR A 63 7.94 7.80 -19.15
C THR A 63 7.46 6.37 -18.99
N LYS A 64 6.14 6.15 -18.92
CA LYS A 64 5.51 4.88 -18.55
C LYS A 64 6.10 4.30 -17.26
N THR A 65 6.38 5.19 -16.29
CA THR A 65 6.96 4.84 -15.00
C THR A 65 6.10 5.41 -13.87
N ILE A 66 5.81 4.59 -12.86
CA ILE A 66 5.07 4.98 -11.67
C ILE A 66 5.94 4.76 -10.44
N GLY A 67 6.05 5.77 -9.57
CA GLY A 67 6.67 5.63 -8.26
C GLY A 67 5.69 5.06 -7.23
N PHE A 68 6.16 4.17 -6.36
CA PHE A 68 5.36 3.60 -5.29
C PHE A 68 6.14 3.65 -3.97
N ILE A 69 5.67 4.45 -3.01
CA ILE A 69 6.34 4.65 -1.72
C ILE A 69 5.59 3.90 -0.64
N VAL A 70 6.31 3.04 0.10
CA VAL A 70 5.79 2.27 1.25
C VAL A 70 6.66 2.48 2.49
N PRO A 71 6.12 2.36 3.70
CA PRO A 71 6.89 2.52 4.92
C PRO A 71 7.75 1.31 5.28
N ASP A 72 7.31 0.10 4.91
CA ASP A 72 7.97 -1.16 5.25
C ASP A 72 7.54 -2.28 4.30
N ILE A 73 8.43 -2.63 3.37
CA ILE A 73 8.15 -3.71 2.39
C ILE A 73 8.16 -5.10 3.03
N THR A 74 8.71 -5.25 4.23
CA THR A 74 8.74 -6.54 4.94
C THR A 74 7.38 -6.90 5.54
N ASN A 75 6.50 -5.92 5.77
CA ASN A 75 5.13 -6.19 6.17
C ASN A 75 4.32 -6.65 4.93
N PRO A 76 3.77 -7.88 4.95
CA PRO A 76 3.05 -8.47 3.82
C PRO A 76 1.84 -7.67 3.33
N PHE A 77 1.26 -6.79 4.15
CA PHE A 77 0.19 -5.91 3.72
C PHE A 77 0.69 -4.92 2.66
N PHE A 78 1.82 -4.24 2.90
CA PHE A 78 2.37 -3.27 1.94
C PHE A 78 2.90 -3.95 0.68
N SER A 79 3.62 -5.06 0.83
CA SER A 79 4.11 -5.83 -0.33
C SER A 79 2.99 -6.47 -1.13
N GLY A 80 1.90 -6.90 -0.48
CA GLY A 80 0.71 -7.42 -1.16
C GLY A 80 0.01 -6.36 -2.01
N VAL A 81 -0.20 -5.15 -1.47
CA VAL A 81 -0.77 -4.04 -2.23
C VAL A 81 0.14 -3.64 -3.39
N PHE A 82 1.46 -3.57 -3.17
CA PHE A 82 2.43 -3.28 -4.22
C PHE A 82 2.38 -4.31 -5.35
N LEU A 83 2.36 -5.61 -5.02
CA LEU A 83 2.32 -6.70 -6.01
C LEU A 83 1.09 -6.59 -6.93
N GLU A 84 -0.08 -6.29 -6.37
CA GLU A 84 -1.30 -6.14 -7.17
C GLU A 84 -1.30 -4.84 -7.98
N ALA A 85 -0.71 -3.77 -7.45
CA ALA A 85 -0.45 -2.55 -8.21
C ALA A 85 0.50 -2.82 -9.38
N GLU A 86 1.59 -3.59 -9.16
CA GLU A 86 2.57 -3.93 -10.20
C GLU A 86 1.96 -4.78 -11.31
N LYS A 87 1.16 -5.80 -10.99
CA LYS A 87 0.41 -6.59 -11.97
C LYS A 87 -0.48 -5.70 -12.84
N LYS A 88 -1.20 -4.77 -12.22
CA LYS A 88 -2.06 -3.83 -12.95
C LYS A 88 -1.23 -2.87 -13.81
N ALA A 89 -0.14 -2.32 -13.26
CA ALA A 89 0.77 -1.43 -13.98
C ALA A 89 1.35 -2.12 -15.23
N LEU A 90 1.84 -3.35 -15.08
CA LEU A 90 2.37 -4.14 -16.18
C LEU A 90 1.32 -4.35 -17.29
N SER A 91 0.07 -4.66 -16.92
CA SER A 91 -1.03 -4.83 -17.90
C SER A 91 -1.34 -3.55 -18.71
N LEU A 92 -0.96 -2.37 -18.19
CA LEU A 92 -1.14 -1.07 -18.82
C LEU A 92 0.16 -0.51 -19.43
N GLY A 93 1.24 -1.33 -19.43
CA GLY A 93 2.53 -0.99 -20.00
C GLY A 93 3.38 -0.03 -19.17
N TYR A 94 3.14 0.03 -17.84
CA TYR A 94 3.96 0.80 -16.91
C TYR A 94 5.03 -0.06 -16.25
N THR A 95 6.17 0.56 -15.96
CA THR A 95 7.19 0.06 -15.03
C THR A 95 6.99 0.74 -13.68
N MET A 96 7.25 0.02 -12.58
CA MET A 96 7.15 0.59 -11.24
C MET A 96 8.51 0.75 -10.57
N ILE A 97 8.67 1.84 -9.81
CA ILE A 97 9.82 2.07 -8.92
C ILE A 97 9.32 1.99 -7.49
N LEU A 98 9.71 0.93 -6.79
CA LEU A 98 9.40 0.76 -5.36
C LEU A 98 10.41 1.54 -4.51
N CYS A 99 9.89 2.37 -3.61
CA CYS A 99 10.64 3.15 -2.65
C CYS A 99 10.22 2.74 -1.23
N ASN A 100 11.14 2.12 -0.49
CA ASN A 100 10.91 1.71 0.90
C ASN A 100 11.45 2.77 1.86
N SER A 101 10.57 3.54 2.52
CA SER A 101 10.97 4.67 3.38
C SER A 101 11.48 4.26 4.76
N MET A 102 11.56 2.97 5.03
CA MET A 102 12.04 2.35 6.25
C MET A 102 11.47 2.97 7.53
N ASN A 103 10.69 2.19 8.26
CA ASN A 103 10.01 2.62 9.50
C ASN A 103 10.96 2.74 10.72
N ASP A 104 12.28 2.81 10.52
CA ASP A 104 13.23 2.89 11.62
C ASP A 104 13.13 4.24 12.35
N ASN A 105 12.85 4.19 13.66
CA ASN A 105 12.76 5.36 14.54
C ASN A 105 14.08 6.14 14.66
N LYS A 106 15.20 5.57 14.21
CA LYS A 106 16.55 6.16 14.28
C LYS A 106 16.91 6.99 13.05
N MET A 107 16.28 6.74 11.90
CA MET A 107 16.44 7.58 10.72
C MET A 107 15.27 8.58 10.62
N ASN A 108 15.58 9.82 10.28
CA ASN A 108 14.58 10.88 10.10
C ASN A 108 13.66 10.49 8.93
N ARG A 109 12.52 9.84 9.23
CA ARG A 109 11.56 9.28 8.26
C ARG A 109 11.15 10.28 7.19
N THR A 110 10.98 11.55 7.60
CA THR A 110 10.56 12.61 6.69
C THR A 110 11.62 12.91 5.65
N GLY A 111 12.89 12.77 6.00
CA GLY A 111 14.00 12.97 5.06
C GLY A 111 14.05 11.91 3.96
N VAL A 112 13.84 10.62 4.30
CA VAL A 112 13.89 9.53 3.31
C VAL A 112 12.75 9.62 2.30
N GLU A 113 11.52 9.89 2.75
CA GLU A 113 10.39 10.09 1.81
C GLU A 113 10.61 11.29 0.89
N SER A 114 11.15 12.39 1.40
CA SER A 114 11.48 13.58 0.59
C SER A 114 12.55 13.27 -0.46
N LEU A 115 13.59 12.51 -0.09
CA LEU A 115 14.62 12.05 -1.06
C LEU A 115 13.98 11.21 -2.19
N TYR A 116 13.07 10.30 -1.85
CA TYR A 116 12.37 9.52 -2.88
C TYR A 116 11.45 10.38 -3.74
N LEU A 117 10.74 11.34 -3.17
CA LEU A 117 9.89 12.26 -3.93
C LEU A 117 10.72 13.11 -4.91
N ASP A 118 11.88 13.61 -4.49
CA ASP A 118 12.79 14.33 -5.37
C ASP A 118 13.35 13.43 -6.49
N MET A 119 13.80 12.22 -6.15
CA MET A 119 14.28 11.25 -7.13
C MET A 119 13.19 10.90 -8.17
N LEU A 120 11.96 10.65 -7.73
CA LEU A 120 10.85 10.33 -8.64
C LEU A 120 10.48 11.52 -9.53
N ARG A 121 10.55 12.74 -8.99
CA ARG A 121 10.37 13.98 -9.77
C ARG A 121 11.45 14.14 -10.83
N GLU A 122 12.73 13.91 -10.51
CA GLU A 122 13.86 13.96 -11.45
C GLU A 122 13.73 12.89 -12.56
N LYS A 123 13.24 11.71 -12.21
CA LYS A 123 12.94 10.63 -13.18
C LYS A 123 11.69 10.90 -14.00
N GLN A 124 10.96 12.00 -13.73
CA GLN A 124 9.76 12.41 -14.46
C GLN A 124 8.70 11.29 -14.52
N VAL A 125 8.45 10.61 -13.39
CA VAL A 125 7.44 9.57 -13.33
C VAL A 125 6.04 10.11 -13.67
N ASP A 126 5.20 9.29 -14.28
CA ASP A 126 3.85 9.67 -14.72
C ASP A 126 2.84 9.72 -13.57
N GLY A 127 3.18 9.14 -12.42
CA GLY A 127 2.37 9.19 -11.21
C GLY A 127 3.11 8.65 -10.00
N ILE A 128 2.61 8.99 -8.81
CA ILE A 128 3.17 8.52 -7.54
C ILE A 128 2.04 7.96 -6.68
N VAL A 129 2.23 6.74 -6.18
CA VAL A 129 1.40 6.14 -5.12
C VAL A 129 2.15 6.24 -3.80
N ILE A 130 1.47 6.72 -2.75
CA ILE A 130 2.03 6.81 -1.40
C ILE A 130 1.12 6.04 -0.45
N MET A 131 1.69 5.09 0.28
CA MET A 131 0.97 4.27 1.23
C MET A 131 1.65 4.32 2.60
N GLY A 132 0.90 4.62 3.66
CA GLY A 132 1.46 4.76 5.01
C GLY A 132 2.34 6.01 5.16
N GLY A 133 3.36 5.93 6.03
CA GLY A 133 4.31 7.02 6.27
C GLY A 133 3.61 8.33 6.66
N ARG A 134 4.11 9.46 6.13
CA ARG A 134 3.57 10.81 6.40
C ARG A 134 2.09 10.98 6.01
N ALA A 135 1.61 10.22 5.03
CA ALA A 135 0.21 10.28 4.60
C ALA A 135 -0.78 9.71 5.63
N ASN A 136 -0.28 8.92 6.56
CA ASN A 136 -1.07 8.30 7.63
C ASN A 136 -0.89 9.02 8.99
N GLU A 137 -0.08 10.06 9.06
CA GLU A 137 0.10 10.87 10.26
C GLU A 137 -0.88 12.05 10.31
N LYS A 138 -1.62 12.21 11.42
CA LYS A 138 -2.55 13.34 11.62
C LYS A 138 -1.87 14.70 11.68
N LYS A 139 -0.61 14.74 12.13
CA LYS A 139 0.21 15.94 12.24
C LYS A 139 1.39 15.84 11.28
N SER A 140 1.16 16.00 10.00
CA SER A 140 2.24 16.23 9.04
C SER A 140 2.83 17.63 9.22
N GLY A 141 4.15 17.74 9.13
CA GLY A 141 4.84 19.04 9.19
C GLY A 141 4.42 19.97 8.04
N ARG A 142 4.35 21.28 8.28
CA ARG A 142 3.99 22.27 7.22
C ARG A 142 4.85 22.11 5.97
N GLY A 143 6.15 21.87 6.10
CA GLY A 143 7.08 21.66 4.98
C GLY A 143 6.73 20.46 4.11
N GLN A 144 6.24 19.37 4.70
CA GLN A 144 5.85 18.15 3.97
C GLN A 144 4.63 18.36 3.09
N ALA A 145 3.65 19.13 3.56
CA ALA A 145 2.47 19.46 2.79
C ALA A 145 2.83 20.38 1.60
N GLU A 146 3.71 21.37 1.81
CA GLU A 146 4.17 22.25 0.73
C GLU A 146 4.98 21.49 -0.34
N GLU A 147 5.84 20.56 0.07
CA GLU A 147 6.58 19.68 -0.84
C GLU A 147 5.62 18.88 -1.75
N LEU A 148 4.63 18.19 -1.15
CA LEU A 148 3.66 17.44 -1.92
C LEU A 148 2.73 18.32 -2.77
N LYS A 149 2.39 19.54 -2.32
CA LYS A 149 1.67 20.50 -3.15
C LYS A 149 2.44 20.85 -4.42
N ALA A 150 3.76 21.07 -4.31
CA ALA A 150 4.58 21.37 -5.47
C ALA A 150 4.62 20.19 -6.46
N ILE A 151 4.71 18.95 -5.96
CA ILE A 151 4.71 17.74 -6.78
C ILE A 151 3.35 17.57 -7.49
N THR A 152 2.23 17.70 -6.76
CA THR A 152 0.88 17.48 -7.29
C THR A 152 0.44 18.50 -8.36
N GLN A 153 1.21 19.57 -8.57
CA GLN A 153 1.01 20.47 -9.69
C GLN A 153 1.40 19.86 -11.04
N LYS A 154 2.30 18.87 -11.04
CA LYS A 154 2.89 18.29 -12.26
C LYS A 154 2.66 16.79 -12.36
N ILE A 155 2.66 16.08 -11.23
CA ILE A 155 2.59 14.62 -11.15
C ILE A 155 1.37 14.24 -10.33
N PRO A 156 0.44 13.40 -10.84
CA PRO A 156 -0.68 12.90 -10.06
C PRO A 156 -0.20 12.05 -8.89
N VAL A 157 -0.76 12.30 -7.71
CA VAL A 157 -0.47 11.55 -6.49
C VAL A 157 -1.72 10.85 -6.00
N VAL A 158 -1.61 9.55 -5.75
CA VAL A 158 -2.65 8.70 -5.15
C VAL A 158 -2.19 8.24 -3.77
N PHE A 159 -2.98 8.52 -2.75
CA PHE A 159 -2.77 7.96 -1.42
C PHE A 159 -3.58 6.68 -1.24
N ILE A 160 -2.96 5.64 -0.67
CA ILE A 160 -3.65 4.43 -0.22
C ILE A 160 -3.72 4.46 1.32
N ASN A 161 -4.92 4.34 1.87
CA ASN A 161 -5.22 4.39 3.32
C ASN A 161 -4.58 5.58 4.03
N GLY A 162 -4.59 6.73 3.36
CA GLY A 162 -4.00 7.95 3.91
C GLY A 162 -4.50 9.20 3.22
N ALA A 163 -4.13 10.33 3.78
CA ALA A 163 -4.43 11.64 3.22
C ALA A 163 -3.49 12.70 3.78
N MET A 164 -3.28 13.78 3.04
CA MET A 164 -2.58 14.95 3.57
C MET A 164 -3.41 16.20 3.34
N SER A 165 -3.71 16.91 4.42
CA SER A 165 -4.53 18.12 4.38
C SER A 165 -3.89 19.19 3.49
N GLY A 166 -4.70 19.84 2.64
CA GLY A 166 -4.27 20.90 1.75
C GLY A 166 -3.51 20.43 0.49
N VAL A 167 -3.30 19.12 0.29
CA VAL A 167 -2.69 18.55 -0.91
C VAL A 167 -3.77 18.09 -1.89
N LYS A 168 -3.66 18.52 -3.15
CA LYS A 168 -4.56 18.10 -4.23
C LYS A 168 -4.17 16.70 -4.71
N SER A 169 -4.83 15.67 -4.18
CA SER A 169 -4.50 14.26 -4.42
C SER A 169 -5.75 13.41 -4.65
N TYR A 170 -5.54 12.16 -5.01
CA TYR A 170 -6.55 11.13 -5.14
C TYR A 170 -6.37 10.13 -4.00
N HIS A 171 -7.45 9.46 -3.59
CA HIS A 171 -7.46 8.59 -2.43
C HIS A 171 -8.18 7.29 -2.75
N VAL A 172 -7.52 6.19 -2.43
CA VAL A 172 -8.09 4.85 -2.39
C VAL A 172 -7.95 4.35 -0.96
N ALA A 173 -9.04 4.05 -0.29
CA ALA A 173 -8.99 3.65 1.12
C ALA A 173 -9.90 2.46 1.38
N ALA A 174 -9.41 1.51 2.16
CA ALA A 174 -10.25 0.46 2.72
C ALA A 174 -11.24 1.07 3.74
N ASP A 175 -12.44 0.52 3.82
CA ASP A 175 -13.40 0.87 4.87
C ASP A 175 -12.96 0.26 6.22
N GLU A 176 -11.88 0.81 6.79
CA GLU A 176 -11.35 0.33 8.08
C GLU A 176 -12.39 0.44 9.21
N LYS A 177 -13.23 1.48 9.20
CA LYS A 177 -14.29 1.65 10.20
C LYS A 177 -15.34 0.56 10.05
N GLY A 178 -15.82 0.30 8.84
CA GLY A 178 -16.77 -0.77 8.56
C GLY A 178 -16.20 -2.15 8.90
N GLY A 179 -14.93 -2.40 8.56
CA GLY A 179 -14.22 -3.63 8.93
C GLY A 179 -14.16 -3.84 10.45
N MET A 180 -13.83 -2.80 11.22
CA MET A 180 -13.86 -2.86 12.67
C MET A 180 -15.27 -3.14 13.22
N GLN A 181 -16.29 -2.51 12.66
CA GLN A 181 -17.68 -2.75 13.06
C GLN A 181 -18.12 -4.19 12.79
N GLN A 182 -17.71 -4.78 11.66
CA GLN A 182 -17.96 -6.19 11.36
C GLN A 182 -17.27 -7.09 12.39
N LEU A 183 -16.01 -6.83 12.73
CA LEU A 183 -15.25 -7.62 13.70
C LEU A 183 -15.83 -7.51 15.11
N ILE A 184 -16.26 -6.31 15.51
CA ILE A 184 -16.97 -6.06 16.78
C ILE A 184 -18.27 -6.87 16.85
N LYS A 185 -19.09 -6.83 15.80
CA LYS A 185 -20.32 -7.63 15.71
C LYS A 185 -20.04 -9.12 15.79
N TYR A 186 -18.99 -9.60 15.15
CA TYR A 186 -18.59 -11.00 15.19
C TYR A 186 -18.24 -11.44 16.62
N LEU A 187 -17.35 -10.71 17.33
CA LEU A 187 -17.00 -11.04 18.71
C LEU A 187 -18.18 -10.93 19.67
N ALA A 188 -19.06 -9.94 19.48
CA ALA A 188 -20.28 -9.80 20.26
C ALA A 188 -21.26 -10.98 20.05
N ALA A 189 -21.38 -11.45 18.79
CA ALA A 189 -22.20 -12.62 18.46
C ALA A 189 -21.66 -13.92 19.04
N LEU A 190 -20.33 -14.05 19.23
CA LEU A 190 -19.72 -15.16 19.98
C LEU A 190 -19.99 -15.08 21.50
N GLY A 191 -20.50 -13.95 22.02
CA GLY A 191 -20.79 -13.75 23.42
C GLY A 191 -19.70 -13.00 24.22
N HIS A 192 -18.63 -12.55 23.57
CA HIS A 192 -17.60 -11.78 24.26
C HIS A 192 -18.16 -10.46 24.79
N LYS A 193 -17.94 -10.21 26.09
CA LYS A 193 -18.28 -8.95 26.77
C LYS A 193 -17.04 -8.19 27.23
N LYS A 194 -16.04 -8.89 27.75
CA LYS A 194 -14.77 -8.32 28.23
C LYS A 194 -13.75 -8.39 27.10
N VAL A 195 -13.43 -7.23 26.51
CA VAL A 195 -12.56 -7.16 25.32
C VAL A 195 -11.46 -6.12 25.53
N GLY A 196 -10.22 -6.49 25.19
CA GLY A 196 -9.06 -5.60 25.16
C GLY A 196 -8.72 -5.15 23.74
N PHE A 197 -7.90 -4.11 23.64
CA PHE A 197 -7.35 -3.63 22.37
C PHE A 197 -5.85 -3.36 22.51
N ILE A 198 -5.03 -3.94 21.63
CA ILE A 198 -3.57 -3.81 21.69
C ILE A 198 -2.95 -3.35 20.38
N GLY A 199 -1.83 -2.65 20.49
CA GLY A 199 -1.02 -2.18 19.37
C GLY A 199 -1.42 -0.81 18.85
N GLY A 200 -0.62 -0.34 17.91
CA GLY A 200 -0.81 0.94 17.23
C GLY A 200 -0.40 2.17 18.03
N ARG A 201 0.03 3.21 17.32
CA ARG A 201 0.44 4.49 17.89
C ARG A 201 -0.66 5.53 17.73
N LYS A 202 -0.88 6.34 18.75
CA LYS A 202 -1.75 7.53 18.67
C LYS A 202 -1.24 8.50 17.60
N GLY A 203 -2.17 9.11 16.87
CA GLY A 203 -1.85 10.05 15.81
C GLY A 203 -1.56 9.42 14.45
N ILE A 204 -1.60 8.10 14.36
CA ILE A 204 -1.65 7.36 13.08
C ILE A 204 -3.12 7.16 12.71
N THR A 205 -3.52 7.61 11.54
CA THR A 205 -4.93 7.66 11.12
C THR A 205 -5.62 6.30 11.19
N SER A 206 -4.97 5.24 10.68
CA SER A 206 -5.54 3.88 10.72
C SER A 206 -5.68 3.35 12.16
N THR A 207 -4.71 3.63 13.04
CA THR A 207 -4.83 3.30 14.47
C THR A 207 -6.00 4.01 15.11
N ASP A 208 -6.09 5.32 14.89
CA ASP A 208 -7.12 6.15 15.52
C ASP A 208 -8.53 5.78 15.04
N ILE A 209 -8.70 5.41 13.77
CA ILE A 209 -9.98 4.89 13.22
C ILE A 209 -10.39 3.62 13.97
N LYS A 210 -9.49 2.64 14.04
CA LYS A 210 -9.75 1.34 14.68
C LYS A 210 -10.01 1.49 16.19
N HIS A 211 -9.17 2.25 16.86
CA HIS A 211 -9.31 2.52 18.30
C HIS A 211 -10.61 3.29 18.62
N THR A 212 -10.97 4.27 17.79
CA THR A 212 -12.23 5.01 17.94
C THR A 212 -13.44 4.09 17.78
N ALA A 213 -13.45 3.22 16.77
CA ALA A 213 -14.53 2.25 16.56
C ALA A 213 -14.66 1.28 17.73
N PHE A 214 -13.54 0.83 18.32
CA PHE A 214 -13.53 0.01 19.51
C PHE A 214 -14.12 0.77 20.73
N LEU A 215 -13.68 2.00 20.99
CA LEU A 215 -14.19 2.81 22.10
C LEU A 215 -15.67 3.18 21.92
N GLU A 216 -16.14 3.38 20.69
CA GLU A 216 -17.57 3.56 20.37
C GLU A 216 -18.38 2.32 20.82
N ALA A 217 -17.87 1.11 20.55
CA ALA A 217 -18.50 -0.14 20.99
C ALA A 217 -18.55 -0.29 22.52
N VAL A 218 -17.49 0.12 23.23
CA VAL A 218 -17.46 0.17 24.70
C VAL A 218 -18.49 1.16 25.23
N LYS A 219 -18.53 2.37 24.65
CA LYS A 219 -19.50 3.42 25.05
C LYS A 219 -20.96 2.99 24.82
N GLN A 220 -21.21 2.20 23.78
CA GLN A 220 -22.54 1.66 23.47
C GLN A 220 -22.92 0.44 24.34
N GLY A 221 -22.04 -0.01 25.24
CA GLY A 221 -22.28 -1.18 26.08
C GLY A 221 -22.21 -2.53 25.36
N ILE A 222 -21.72 -2.55 24.13
CA ILE A 222 -21.47 -3.80 23.38
C ILE A 222 -20.36 -4.59 24.07
N PHE A 223 -19.27 -3.91 24.42
CA PHE A 223 -18.14 -4.43 25.18
C PHE A 223 -17.96 -3.68 26.51
N GLN A 224 -17.33 -4.37 27.44
CA GLN A 224 -16.71 -3.81 28.64
C GLN A 224 -15.21 -3.86 28.44
N SER A 225 -14.51 -2.78 28.75
CA SER A 225 -13.07 -2.71 28.69
C SER A 225 -12.50 -1.91 29.83
N LYS A 226 -11.28 -2.20 30.24
CA LYS A 226 -10.54 -1.48 31.29
C LYS A 226 -9.40 -0.72 30.66
N GLU A 227 -8.96 0.36 31.27
CA GLU A 227 -7.82 1.15 30.76
C GLU A 227 -6.54 0.29 30.63
N GLU A 228 -6.31 -0.63 31.58
CA GLU A 228 -5.18 -1.57 31.58
C GLU A 228 -5.20 -2.59 30.43
N TRP A 229 -6.35 -2.75 29.74
CA TRP A 229 -6.50 -3.61 28.56
C TRP A 229 -6.32 -2.86 27.24
N LEU A 230 -6.05 -1.54 27.30
CA LEU A 230 -5.86 -0.66 26.13
C LEU A 230 -4.38 -0.32 26.01
N ILE A 231 -3.63 -1.16 25.33
CA ILE A 231 -2.17 -1.04 25.28
C ILE A 231 -1.72 -0.55 23.91
N THR A 232 -1.22 0.67 23.86
CA THR A 232 -0.64 1.23 22.63
C THR A 232 0.84 0.85 22.50
N SER A 233 1.25 0.50 21.30
CA SER A 233 2.65 0.17 20.92
C SER A 233 2.91 0.55 19.46
N ASN A 234 3.83 -0.11 18.78
CA ASN A 234 3.94 -0.01 17.33
C ASN A 234 3.12 -1.10 16.62
N PHE A 235 3.67 -1.69 15.54
CA PHE A 235 2.91 -2.53 14.61
C PHE A 235 3.60 -3.88 14.34
N SER A 236 4.73 -4.18 14.99
CA SER A 236 5.51 -5.40 14.77
C SER A 236 4.97 -6.59 15.56
N VAL A 237 5.47 -7.78 15.26
CA VAL A 237 5.19 -9.00 16.03
C VAL A 237 5.71 -8.86 17.46
N GLU A 238 6.91 -8.29 17.65
CA GLU A 238 7.52 -8.05 18.95
C GLU A 238 6.71 -7.08 19.80
N ASP A 239 6.22 -5.98 19.18
CA ASP A 239 5.33 -5.02 19.86
C ASP A 239 4.02 -5.68 20.32
N GLY A 240 3.48 -6.57 19.48
CA GLY A 240 2.30 -7.35 19.80
C GLY A 240 2.53 -8.32 20.95
N TYR A 241 3.68 -9.01 20.93
CA TYR A 241 4.09 -9.92 22.00
C TYR A 241 4.23 -9.18 23.34
N GLU A 242 4.97 -8.08 23.38
CA GLU A 242 5.16 -7.30 24.62
C GLU A 242 3.87 -6.62 25.09
N SER A 243 2.98 -6.22 24.18
CA SER A 243 1.66 -5.68 24.54
C SER A 243 0.78 -6.75 25.18
N MET A 244 0.73 -7.94 24.59
CA MET A 244 -0.05 -9.04 25.15
C MET A 244 0.51 -9.50 26.49
N LYS A 245 1.81 -9.58 26.63
CA LYS A 245 2.48 -9.93 27.90
C LYS A 245 2.09 -8.97 29.03
N LYS A 246 2.08 -7.64 28.78
CA LYS A 246 1.60 -6.64 29.73
C LYS A 246 0.13 -6.82 30.07
N LEU A 247 -0.72 -7.15 29.09
CA LEU A 247 -2.12 -7.41 29.31
C LEU A 247 -2.32 -8.65 30.20
N LEU A 248 -1.53 -9.70 30.00
CA LEU A 248 -1.59 -10.93 30.77
C LEU A 248 -1.07 -10.78 32.21
N ASP A 249 -0.37 -9.69 32.54
CA ASP A 249 0.03 -9.36 33.92
C ASP A 249 -1.10 -8.67 34.71
N CYS A 250 -2.23 -8.33 34.07
CA CYS A 250 -3.41 -7.75 34.76
C CYS A 250 -4.08 -8.78 35.66
N LYS A 251 -4.70 -8.30 36.78
CA LYS A 251 -5.41 -9.16 37.73
C LYS A 251 -6.63 -9.85 37.13
N GLU A 252 -7.29 -9.21 36.19
CA GLU A 252 -8.42 -9.73 35.44
C GLU A 252 -8.11 -9.64 33.98
N LEU A 253 -8.43 -10.69 33.24
CA LEU A 253 -8.17 -10.77 31.81
C LEU A 253 -9.45 -10.55 30.99
N PRO A 254 -9.35 -9.95 29.81
CA PRO A 254 -10.44 -9.97 28.85
C PRO A 254 -10.59 -11.38 28.26
N THR A 255 -11.77 -11.71 27.75
CA THR A 255 -12.01 -12.98 27.04
C THR A 255 -11.62 -12.92 25.56
N ALA A 256 -11.44 -11.71 25.03
CA ALA A 256 -10.93 -11.50 23.68
C ALA A 256 -10.03 -10.26 23.62
N VAL A 257 -9.07 -10.29 22.70
CA VAL A 257 -8.16 -9.18 22.39
C VAL A 257 -8.24 -8.87 20.92
N MET A 258 -8.53 -7.61 20.60
CA MET A 258 -8.46 -7.07 19.24
C MET A 258 -7.10 -6.43 19.02
N ALA A 259 -6.33 -6.94 18.08
CA ALA A 259 -5.04 -6.36 17.71
C ALA A 259 -5.21 -5.36 16.55
N VAL A 260 -4.42 -4.29 16.57
CA VAL A 260 -4.46 -3.22 15.56
C VAL A 260 -4.18 -3.73 14.13
N ASN A 261 -3.35 -4.77 14.01
CA ASN A 261 -3.00 -5.43 12.76
C ASN A 261 -2.65 -6.91 12.99
N ASP A 262 -2.39 -7.63 11.91
CA ASP A 262 -2.11 -9.06 11.93
C ASP A 262 -0.75 -9.40 12.57
N PHE A 263 0.27 -8.59 12.39
CA PHE A 263 1.56 -8.79 13.06
C PHE A 263 1.43 -8.70 14.59
N THR A 264 0.71 -7.69 15.06
CA THR A 264 0.39 -7.55 16.49
C THR A 264 -0.40 -8.76 17.00
N ALA A 265 -1.35 -9.29 16.20
CA ALA A 265 -2.12 -10.47 16.58
C ALA A 265 -1.25 -11.74 16.66
N ILE A 266 -0.31 -11.92 15.71
CA ILE A 266 0.66 -13.03 15.76
C ILE A 266 1.50 -12.96 17.03
N GLY A 267 2.02 -11.78 17.36
CA GLY A 267 2.78 -11.57 18.60
C GLY A 267 1.95 -11.87 19.84
N ALA A 268 0.68 -11.42 19.87
CA ALA A 268 -0.23 -11.68 20.97
C ALA A 268 -0.49 -13.18 21.16
N VAL A 269 -0.72 -13.93 20.09
CA VAL A 269 -0.90 -15.38 20.14
C VAL A 269 0.35 -16.07 20.71
N ASN A 270 1.54 -15.65 20.29
CA ASN A 270 2.79 -16.21 20.82
C ASN A 270 2.95 -15.94 22.33
N ALA A 271 2.71 -14.70 22.78
CA ALA A 271 2.79 -14.35 24.19
C ALA A 271 1.76 -15.10 25.05
N ALA A 272 0.54 -15.31 24.56
CA ALA A 272 -0.46 -16.11 25.26
C ALA A 272 0.00 -17.55 25.45
N LYS A 273 0.52 -18.17 24.39
CA LYS A 273 1.06 -19.55 24.43
C LYS A 273 2.24 -19.68 25.40
N ASP A 274 3.16 -18.74 25.40
CA ASP A 274 4.33 -18.77 26.30
C ASP A 274 3.92 -18.61 27.77
N ARG A 275 2.74 -18.03 28.03
CA ARG A 275 2.11 -17.98 29.37
C ARG A 275 1.19 -19.18 29.67
N GLY A 276 1.16 -20.19 28.80
CA GLY A 276 0.38 -21.42 28.96
C GLY A 276 -1.11 -21.26 28.65
N LEU A 277 -1.55 -20.14 28.06
CA LEU A 277 -2.93 -19.93 27.62
C LEU A 277 -3.15 -20.49 26.23
N ARG A 278 -4.30 -21.12 26.04
CA ARG A 278 -4.75 -21.62 24.75
C ARG A 278 -5.52 -20.55 24.01
N VAL A 279 -5.20 -20.39 22.74
CA VAL A 279 -5.95 -19.54 21.82
C VAL A 279 -6.63 -20.49 20.82
N PRO A 280 -7.95 -20.51 20.74
CA PRO A 280 -8.94 -19.55 21.29
C PRO A 280 -9.56 -19.91 22.66
N GLU A 281 -9.29 -21.08 23.24
CA GLU A 281 -10.07 -21.66 24.36
C GLU A 281 -10.05 -20.79 25.61
N ASP A 282 -8.91 -20.21 25.99
CA ASP A 282 -8.75 -19.40 27.18
C ASP A 282 -8.85 -17.88 26.86
N ILE A 283 -8.46 -17.49 25.65
CA ILE A 283 -8.55 -16.12 25.16
C ILE A 283 -8.62 -16.07 23.62
N SER A 284 -9.59 -15.37 23.08
CA SER A 284 -9.72 -15.13 21.65
C SER A 284 -8.82 -13.97 21.19
N VAL A 285 -8.23 -14.08 19.99
CA VAL A 285 -7.38 -13.02 19.40
C VAL A 285 -7.80 -12.74 17.97
N THR A 286 -7.99 -11.46 17.64
CA THR A 286 -8.25 -11.03 16.25
C THR A 286 -7.17 -10.11 15.72
N GLY A 287 -6.92 -10.18 14.42
CA GLY A 287 -6.06 -9.25 13.69
C GLY A 287 -6.84 -8.27 12.81
N PHE A 288 -6.09 -7.54 12.00
CA PHE A 288 -6.56 -6.66 10.95
C PHE A 288 -5.49 -6.60 9.85
N ASP A 289 -5.84 -6.56 8.58
CA ASP A 289 -5.12 -6.43 7.31
C ASP A 289 -5.39 -7.60 6.37
N GLY A 290 -5.58 -8.83 6.89
CA GLY A 290 -5.83 -10.02 6.08
C GLY A 290 -4.58 -10.57 5.38
N ILE A 291 -3.39 -10.45 6.01
CA ILE A 291 -2.15 -10.94 5.40
C ILE A 291 -2.12 -12.48 5.37
N TYR A 292 -1.44 -13.04 4.36
CA TYR A 292 -1.35 -14.50 4.18
C TYR A 292 -0.75 -15.24 5.39
N MET A 293 0.11 -14.59 6.17
CA MET A 293 0.72 -15.20 7.35
C MET A 293 -0.29 -15.61 8.41
N THR A 294 -1.46 -14.96 8.46
CA THR A 294 -2.56 -15.32 9.36
C THR A 294 -3.14 -16.72 9.10
N GLU A 295 -2.92 -17.27 7.91
CA GLU A 295 -3.28 -18.64 7.55
C GLU A 295 -2.14 -19.65 7.86
N ALA A 296 -0.90 -19.17 7.87
CA ALA A 296 0.28 -20.01 8.08
C ALA A 296 0.56 -20.31 9.56
N VAL A 297 0.12 -19.45 10.48
CA VAL A 297 0.28 -19.66 11.93
C VAL A 297 -0.81 -20.56 12.52
N ARG A 298 -0.59 -21.05 13.76
CA ARG A 298 -1.55 -21.86 14.51
C ARG A 298 -1.78 -21.26 15.89
N PRO A 299 -3.07 -21.01 16.26
CA PRO A 299 -4.28 -21.08 15.41
C PRO A 299 -4.19 -20.12 14.22
N ARG A 300 -4.93 -20.40 13.13
CA ARG A 300 -5.09 -19.43 12.04
C ARG A 300 -5.87 -18.22 12.60
N ILE A 301 -5.40 -17.02 12.30
CA ILE A 301 -5.93 -15.80 12.94
C ILE A 301 -7.15 -15.27 12.19
N THR A 302 -8.25 -15.10 12.91
CA THR A 302 -9.43 -14.34 12.46
C THR A 302 -9.03 -12.87 12.29
N THR A 303 -9.27 -12.29 11.11
CA THR A 303 -8.81 -10.97 10.76
C THR A 303 -9.79 -10.25 9.84
N VAL A 304 -9.54 -8.98 9.54
CA VAL A 304 -10.26 -8.21 8.53
C VAL A 304 -9.38 -8.06 7.29
N SER A 305 -9.85 -8.55 6.16
CA SER A 305 -9.21 -8.27 4.87
C SER A 305 -9.50 -6.84 4.44
N GLN A 306 -8.45 -6.11 4.09
CA GLN A 306 -8.54 -4.78 3.50
C GLN A 306 -8.64 -4.83 1.96
N ASN A 307 -8.77 -6.02 1.37
CA ASN A 307 -8.82 -6.22 -0.08
C ASN A 307 -7.65 -5.51 -0.81
N TYR A 308 -6.42 -5.85 -0.41
CA TYR A 308 -5.22 -5.23 -0.97
C TYR A 308 -5.10 -5.39 -2.50
N MET A 309 -5.77 -6.40 -3.07
CA MET A 309 -5.87 -6.59 -4.53
C MET A 309 -6.55 -5.38 -5.18
N GLU A 310 -7.71 -4.97 -4.67
CA GLU A 310 -8.46 -3.83 -5.20
C GLU A 310 -7.78 -2.51 -4.89
N LEU A 311 -7.19 -2.36 -3.69
CA LEU A 311 -6.44 -1.15 -3.30
C LEU A 311 -5.32 -0.84 -4.29
N GLY A 312 -4.47 -1.84 -4.59
CA GLY A 312 -3.34 -1.68 -5.50
C GLY A 312 -3.77 -1.40 -6.94
N ALA A 313 -4.66 -2.25 -7.47
CA ALA A 313 -5.14 -2.11 -8.85
C ALA A 313 -5.84 -0.76 -9.08
N LYS A 314 -6.69 -0.33 -8.14
CA LYS A 314 -7.43 0.93 -8.26
C LYS A 314 -6.52 2.16 -8.25
N ALA A 315 -5.46 2.15 -7.44
CA ALA A 315 -4.49 3.26 -7.43
C ALA A 315 -3.82 3.45 -8.80
N ILE A 316 -3.46 2.37 -9.46
CA ILE A 316 -2.85 2.40 -10.79
C ILE A 316 -3.86 2.80 -11.87
N GLU A 317 -5.11 2.30 -11.80
CA GLU A 317 -6.17 2.73 -12.72
C GLU A 317 -6.42 4.24 -12.68
N ILE A 318 -6.35 4.84 -11.49
CA ILE A 318 -6.50 6.28 -11.33
C ILE A 318 -5.36 7.02 -12.02
N ILE A 319 -4.10 6.58 -11.81
CA ILE A 319 -2.95 7.21 -12.47
C ILE A 319 -3.07 7.09 -13.99
N ASP A 320 -3.36 5.91 -14.52
CA ASP A 320 -3.49 5.69 -15.98
C ASP A 320 -4.55 6.61 -16.60
N LYS A 321 -5.74 6.67 -16.00
CA LYS A 321 -6.80 7.58 -16.48
C LYS A 321 -6.39 9.05 -16.45
N LEU A 322 -5.67 9.47 -15.41
CA LEU A 322 -5.17 10.84 -15.30
C LEU A 322 -4.12 11.17 -16.35
N THR A 323 -3.24 10.23 -16.69
CA THR A 323 -2.24 10.40 -17.76
C THR A 323 -2.89 10.47 -19.14
N LEU A 324 -4.06 9.83 -19.32
CA LEU A 324 -4.89 9.94 -20.52
C LEU A 324 -5.76 11.20 -20.56
N GLY A 325 -5.71 12.04 -19.51
CA GLY A 325 -6.49 13.27 -19.40
C GLY A 325 -7.95 13.04 -19.01
N GLU A 326 -8.31 11.86 -18.54
CA GLU A 326 -9.66 11.53 -18.11
C GLU A 326 -10.00 12.13 -16.75
N LYS A 327 -11.29 12.40 -16.53
CA LYS A 327 -11.79 12.82 -15.23
C LYS A 327 -12.04 11.61 -14.35
N VAL A 328 -11.48 11.61 -13.13
CA VAL A 328 -11.69 10.56 -12.13
C VAL A 328 -12.21 11.13 -10.82
N LYS A 329 -12.95 10.32 -10.07
CA LYS A 329 -13.35 10.65 -8.70
C LYS A 329 -12.11 10.80 -7.83
N ARG A 330 -12.14 11.71 -6.84
CA ARG A 330 -11.01 11.93 -5.95
C ARG A 330 -10.90 10.92 -4.81
N LYS A 331 -12.01 10.26 -4.47
CA LYS A 331 -12.06 9.30 -3.35
C LYS A 331 -12.75 8.01 -3.82
N TYR A 332 -12.12 6.89 -3.52
CA TYR A 332 -12.65 5.56 -3.71
C TYR A 332 -12.53 4.81 -2.37
N THR A 333 -13.61 4.17 -1.99
CA THR A 333 -13.64 3.28 -0.82
C THR A 333 -13.69 1.85 -1.31
N VAL A 334 -12.85 1.01 -0.71
CA VAL A 334 -12.77 -0.43 -0.98
C VAL A 334 -13.37 -1.15 0.21
N ASP A 335 -14.28 -2.08 -0.07
CA ASP A 335 -14.96 -2.84 0.97
C ASP A 335 -13.99 -3.77 1.71
N THR A 336 -14.25 -3.94 3.00
CA THR A 336 -13.52 -4.85 3.89
C THR A 336 -14.39 -6.03 4.27
N MET A 337 -13.75 -7.16 4.61
CA MET A 337 -14.45 -8.40 4.96
C MET A 337 -13.75 -9.11 6.13
N VAL A 338 -14.52 -9.60 7.09
CA VAL A 338 -13.99 -10.46 8.17
C VAL A 338 -13.68 -11.84 7.60
N LEU A 339 -12.45 -12.29 7.80
CA LEU A 339 -11.99 -13.65 7.51
C LEU A 339 -12.01 -14.45 8.82
N ILE A 340 -13.08 -15.21 9.02
CA ILE A 340 -13.25 -16.04 10.23
C ILE A 340 -12.34 -17.27 10.13
N ARG A 341 -11.55 -17.51 11.18
CA ARG A 341 -10.62 -18.63 11.29
C ARG A 341 -10.65 -19.24 12.70
N ASP A 342 -9.51 -19.76 13.17
CA ASP A 342 -9.44 -20.63 14.35
C ASP A 342 -9.14 -19.88 15.67
N SER A 343 -8.78 -18.58 15.64
CA SER A 343 -8.30 -17.85 16.80
C SER A 343 -9.39 -17.24 17.68
N CYS A 344 -10.65 -17.51 17.38
CA CYS A 344 -11.80 -17.02 18.16
C CYS A 344 -12.82 -18.14 18.41
N ASN A 345 -13.34 -18.18 19.63
CA ASN A 345 -14.39 -19.09 20.08
C ASN A 345 -15.33 -18.37 21.04
N SER A 346 -16.48 -18.96 21.35
CA SER A 346 -17.33 -18.45 22.44
C SER A 346 -16.58 -18.47 23.77
N PRO A 347 -16.66 -17.42 24.59
CA PRO A 347 -16.05 -17.43 25.91
C PRO A 347 -16.72 -18.50 26.81
N LEU A 348 -15.91 -19.19 27.63
CA LEU A 348 -16.37 -20.15 28.62
C LEU A 348 -17.11 -19.46 29.74
#